data_8dd56429fbe6e31d949afcde5d5942c9
#
_entry.id   8dd56429fbe6e31d949afcde5d5942c9
#
_cell.length_a   1.000
_cell.length_b   1.000
_cell.length_c   1.000
_cell.angle_alpha   90.00
_cell.angle_beta   90.00
_cell.angle_gamma   90.00
#
_symmetry.space_group_name_H-M   'P 1'
#
loop_
_entity.id
_entity.type
_entity.pdbx_description
1 polymer ?
#
loop_
_entity_poly.entity_id
_entity_poly.type
_entity_poly.pdbx_seq_one_letter_code
_entity_poly.pdbx_strand_id
1 'polypeptide(L)'
;MIVSLGVAALLAQAGPSSSQAPMTENRAPVPARPAPMKHASSANVDRLFAIAATQGNNAELDLARLALRRGAADEVKGYAGKMIAEHEGLMKEMQPVLTRILGAASPPERLAPPDALALHHLESIAPVDFDQGYAMQQIGDHLASLTAFQTEPDNGADPQLKALALKWLPSIQAHLELAVDLTQHIGGASPFKSH
;
A
#
# COMPACT_ATOMS: atom_id res chain seq x y z
N MET A 1 3.05 68.37 2.16
CA MET A 1 3.03 69.04 3.47
C MET A 1 3.80 68.14 4.44
N ILE A 2 4.88 68.67 4.88
CA ILE A 2 5.83 68.16 5.87
C ILE A 2 5.27 68.51 7.25
N VAL A 3 5.23 67.58 8.18
CA VAL A 3 5.40 67.85 9.61
C VAL A 3 6.15 66.69 10.27
N SER A 4 7.29 67.13 10.78
CA SER A 4 8.28 66.40 11.58
C SER A 4 8.00 66.64 13.09
N LEU A 5 8.81 65.93 13.93
CA LEU A 5 8.99 65.99 15.39
C LEU A 5 8.12 64.99 16.20
N GLY A 6 8.66 64.30 17.22
CA GLY A 6 9.86 64.58 17.99
C GLY A 6 10.25 63.36 18.85
N VAL A 7 11.52 63.34 19.10
CA VAL A 7 12.25 62.42 19.98
C VAL A 7 11.95 62.73 21.45
N ALA A 8 11.65 61.75 22.24
CA ALA A 8 11.73 61.81 23.71
C ALA A 8 12.56 60.62 24.23
N ALA A 9 13.78 60.92 24.62
CA ALA A 9 14.63 60.06 25.40
C ALA A 9 14.15 60.04 26.87
N LEU A 10 13.98 58.86 27.45
CA LEU A 10 13.83 58.72 28.90
C LEU A 10 14.86 57.75 29.44
N LEU A 11 15.57 58.24 30.41
CA LEU A 11 16.74 57.73 31.06
C LEU A 11 16.51 56.38 31.80
N ALA A 12 17.54 55.57 31.76
CA ALA A 12 17.71 54.34 32.46
C ALA A 12 17.65 54.49 34.00
N GLN A 13 16.96 53.58 34.66
CA GLN A 13 17.24 53.27 36.07
C GLN A 13 17.67 51.80 36.18
N ALA A 14 18.89 51.63 36.63
CA ALA A 14 19.50 50.37 36.93
C ALA A 14 18.88 49.80 38.24
N GLY A 15 18.15 48.70 38.15
CA GLY A 15 17.74 47.89 39.31
C GLY A 15 18.80 46.84 39.66
N PRO A 16 18.85 46.36 40.89
CA PRO A 16 19.97 45.55 41.40
C PRO A 16 20.06 44.18 40.72
N SER A 17 21.30 43.84 40.39
CA SER A 17 21.74 42.54 39.87
C SER A 17 21.39 41.43 40.85
N SER A 18 20.39 40.61 40.54
CA SER A 18 20.20 39.30 41.23
C SER A 18 21.18 38.30 40.65
N SER A 19 22.15 37.89 41.42
CA SER A 19 23.05 36.77 41.17
C SER A 19 22.24 35.47 41.04
N GLN A 20 22.01 35.06 39.81
CA GLN A 20 21.47 33.70 39.57
C GLN A 20 22.63 32.71 39.64
N ALA A 21 22.56 31.81 40.63
CA ALA A 21 23.45 30.66 40.71
C ALA A 21 23.29 29.78 39.42
N PRO A 22 24.37 29.13 38.94
CA PRO A 22 24.28 28.27 37.77
C PRO A 22 23.37 27.11 38.09
N MET A 23 22.23 27.06 37.40
CA MET A 23 21.39 25.87 37.39
C MET A 23 22.17 24.75 36.69
N THR A 24 22.65 23.78 37.44
CA THR A 24 23.17 22.52 36.89
C THR A 24 22.00 21.82 36.20
N GLU A 25 21.95 21.96 34.88
CA GLU A 25 20.99 21.27 34.02
C GLU A 25 21.22 19.76 34.15
N ASN A 26 20.44 19.10 35.00
CA ASN A 26 20.42 17.65 35.13
C ASN A 26 19.74 17.07 33.91
N ARG A 27 20.43 17.15 32.75
CA ARG A 27 19.96 16.62 31.51
C ARG A 27 20.05 15.11 31.57
N ALA A 28 18.87 14.47 31.69
CA ALA A 28 18.79 13.02 31.58
C ALA A 28 19.49 12.57 30.29
N PRO A 29 20.26 11.47 30.32
CA PRO A 29 20.94 11.00 29.11
C PRO A 29 19.91 10.75 28.00
N VAL A 30 20.12 11.43 26.86
CA VAL A 30 19.33 11.20 25.64
C VAL A 30 19.47 9.73 25.31
N PRO A 31 18.36 8.97 25.17
CA PRO A 31 18.45 7.56 24.80
C PRO A 31 19.24 7.45 23.50
N ALA A 32 20.17 6.50 23.45
CA ALA A 32 20.99 6.25 22.29
C ALA A 32 20.08 6.05 21.07
N ARG A 33 20.41 6.74 19.98
CA ARG A 33 19.70 6.56 18.70
C ARG A 33 19.67 5.07 18.38
N PRO A 34 18.50 4.48 18.08
CA PRO A 34 18.43 3.07 17.72
C PRO A 34 19.39 2.82 16.54
N ALA A 35 20.10 1.67 16.62
CA ALA A 35 20.98 1.26 15.54
C ALA A 35 20.21 1.28 14.21
N PRO A 36 20.84 1.66 13.09
CA PRO A 36 20.18 1.65 11.79
C PRO A 36 19.64 0.24 11.54
N MET A 37 18.34 0.15 11.25
CA MET A 37 17.73 -1.12 10.84
C MET A 37 18.52 -1.64 9.65
N LYS A 38 18.99 -2.89 9.75
CA LYS A 38 19.63 -3.55 8.60
C LYS A 38 18.58 -3.62 7.49
N HIS A 39 18.80 -2.91 6.41
CA HIS A 39 18.00 -3.07 5.21
C HIS A 39 18.04 -4.55 4.81
N ALA A 40 16.90 -5.08 4.36
CA ALA A 40 16.86 -6.42 3.81
C ALA A 40 17.90 -6.52 2.67
N SER A 41 18.62 -7.65 2.58
CA SER A 41 19.49 -7.86 1.42
C SER A 41 18.64 -7.89 0.15
N SER A 42 19.19 -7.48 -0.98
CA SER A 42 18.48 -7.49 -2.26
C SER A 42 17.89 -8.87 -2.61
N ALA A 43 18.60 -9.96 -2.28
CA ALA A 43 18.08 -11.33 -2.43
C ALA A 43 16.88 -11.62 -1.50
N ASN A 44 16.79 -10.96 -0.34
CA ASN A 44 15.60 -11.04 0.52
C ASN A 44 14.42 -10.25 -0.08
N VAL A 45 14.69 -9.16 -0.77
CA VAL A 45 13.65 -8.40 -1.50
C VAL A 45 13.05 -9.28 -2.59
N ASP A 46 13.89 -9.90 -3.45
CA ASP A 46 13.42 -10.85 -4.48
C ASP A 46 12.51 -11.94 -3.89
N ARG A 47 12.93 -12.53 -2.75
CA ARG A 47 12.15 -13.59 -2.12
C ARG A 47 10.82 -13.08 -1.55
N LEU A 48 10.80 -11.93 -0.88
CA LEU A 48 9.58 -11.31 -0.34
C LEU A 48 8.63 -10.93 -1.47
N PHE A 49 9.15 -10.34 -2.53
CA PHE A 49 8.36 -10.03 -3.72
C PHE A 49 7.77 -11.29 -4.34
N ALA A 50 8.57 -12.35 -4.52
CA ALA A 50 8.12 -13.60 -5.10
C ALA A 50 6.98 -14.25 -4.28
N ILE A 51 7.07 -14.20 -2.94
CA ILE A 51 5.99 -14.65 -2.05
C ILE A 51 4.74 -13.80 -2.24
N ALA A 52 4.88 -12.47 -2.15
CA ALA A 52 3.76 -11.53 -2.26
C ALA A 52 3.06 -11.65 -3.63
N ALA A 53 3.83 -11.68 -4.73
CA ALA A 53 3.29 -11.83 -6.07
C ALA A 53 2.54 -13.16 -6.27
N THR A 54 3.05 -14.26 -5.70
CA THR A 54 2.38 -15.57 -5.79
C THR A 54 1.09 -15.59 -4.99
N GLN A 55 1.12 -15.14 -3.75
CA GLN A 55 -0.05 -15.16 -2.85
C GLN A 55 -1.13 -14.17 -3.30
N GLY A 56 -0.72 -12.94 -3.64
CA GLY A 56 -1.63 -11.90 -4.14
C GLY A 56 -2.32 -12.34 -5.44
N ASN A 57 -1.57 -12.92 -6.40
CA ASN A 57 -2.18 -13.43 -7.63
C ASN A 57 -3.22 -14.54 -7.35
N ASN A 58 -2.93 -15.44 -6.40
CA ASN A 58 -3.90 -16.47 -6.02
C ASN A 58 -5.15 -15.86 -5.37
N ALA A 59 -4.98 -14.83 -4.54
CA ALA A 59 -6.08 -14.10 -3.92
C ALA A 59 -6.96 -13.43 -4.98
N GLU A 60 -6.35 -12.72 -5.93
CA GLU A 60 -7.06 -12.07 -7.03
C GLU A 60 -7.91 -13.05 -7.85
N LEU A 61 -7.35 -14.22 -8.20
CA LEU A 61 -8.10 -15.24 -8.91
C LEU A 61 -9.27 -15.79 -8.10
N ASP A 62 -9.12 -16.00 -6.79
CA ASP A 62 -10.21 -16.49 -5.94
C ASP A 62 -11.30 -15.44 -5.75
N LEU A 63 -10.91 -14.20 -5.47
CA LEU A 63 -11.82 -13.07 -5.31
C LEU A 63 -12.61 -12.81 -6.61
N ALA A 64 -11.94 -12.84 -7.76
CA ALA A 64 -12.59 -12.66 -9.05
C ALA A 64 -13.57 -13.81 -9.37
N ARG A 65 -13.20 -15.05 -9.09
CA ARG A 65 -14.12 -16.20 -9.23
C ARG A 65 -15.32 -16.10 -8.27
N LEU A 66 -15.11 -15.58 -7.06
CA LEU A 66 -16.20 -15.30 -6.14
C LEU A 66 -17.12 -14.21 -6.68
N ALA A 67 -16.55 -13.13 -7.25
CA ALA A 67 -17.32 -12.04 -7.84
C ALA A 67 -18.16 -12.47 -9.05
N LEU A 68 -17.67 -13.39 -9.89
CA LEU A 68 -18.49 -13.97 -10.96
C LEU A 68 -19.70 -14.75 -10.42
N ARG A 69 -19.59 -15.36 -9.23
CA ARG A 69 -20.70 -16.13 -8.64
C ARG A 69 -21.67 -15.25 -7.86
N ARG A 70 -21.17 -14.22 -7.15
CA ARG A 70 -21.95 -13.43 -6.18
C ARG A 70 -22.28 -12.02 -6.64
N GLY A 71 -21.52 -11.45 -7.53
CA GLY A 71 -21.73 -10.09 -8.04
C GLY A 71 -23.11 -9.92 -8.67
N ALA A 72 -23.79 -8.86 -8.34
CA ALA A 72 -25.08 -8.50 -8.90
C ALA A 72 -24.91 -7.66 -10.17
N ALA A 73 -24.04 -6.66 -10.14
CA ALA A 73 -23.79 -5.75 -11.25
C ALA A 73 -22.99 -6.44 -12.39
N ASP A 74 -23.36 -6.15 -13.64
CA ASP A 74 -22.63 -6.66 -14.80
C ASP A 74 -21.22 -6.05 -14.88
N GLU A 75 -21.02 -4.82 -14.41
CA GLU A 75 -19.72 -4.16 -14.29
C GLU A 75 -18.77 -4.93 -13.35
N VAL A 76 -19.27 -5.42 -12.23
CA VAL A 76 -18.50 -6.25 -11.29
C VAL A 76 -18.08 -7.56 -11.94
N LYS A 77 -18.97 -8.23 -12.65
CA LYS A 77 -18.66 -9.47 -13.40
C LYS A 77 -17.69 -9.22 -14.55
N GLY A 78 -17.84 -8.11 -15.25
CA GLY A 78 -16.92 -7.68 -16.31
C GLY A 78 -15.52 -7.44 -15.79
N TYR A 79 -15.39 -6.68 -14.70
CA TYR A 79 -14.11 -6.47 -14.00
C TYR A 79 -13.49 -7.80 -13.53
N ALA A 80 -14.27 -8.66 -12.88
CA ALA A 80 -13.81 -9.95 -12.40
C ALA A 80 -13.31 -10.87 -13.52
N GLY A 81 -14.00 -10.90 -14.65
CA GLY A 81 -13.57 -11.63 -15.85
C GLY A 81 -12.23 -11.14 -16.39
N LYS A 82 -12.04 -9.81 -16.42
CA LYS A 82 -10.77 -9.19 -16.79
C LYS A 82 -9.64 -9.57 -15.83
N MET A 83 -9.91 -9.52 -14.51
CA MET A 83 -8.92 -9.91 -13.50
C MET A 83 -8.47 -11.36 -13.68
N ILE A 84 -9.38 -12.29 -13.93
CA ILE A 84 -9.00 -13.69 -14.18
C ILE A 84 -8.06 -13.78 -15.38
N ALA A 85 -8.43 -13.21 -16.51
CA ALA A 85 -7.65 -13.31 -17.74
C ALA A 85 -6.24 -12.73 -17.61
N GLU A 86 -6.12 -11.56 -16.99
CA GLU A 86 -4.84 -10.86 -16.88
C GLU A 86 -3.94 -11.45 -15.78
N HIS A 87 -4.49 -11.85 -14.65
CA HIS A 87 -3.74 -12.52 -13.58
C HIS A 87 -3.27 -13.93 -13.95
N GLU A 88 -4.03 -14.68 -14.75
CA GLU A 88 -3.55 -15.93 -15.34
C GLU A 88 -2.40 -15.69 -16.32
N GLY A 89 -2.47 -14.63 -17.14
CA GLY A 89 -1.40 -14.20 -18.05
C GLY A 89 -0.13 -13.80 -17.30
N LEU A 90 -0.27 -12.97 -16.27
CA LEU A 90 0.83 -12.54 -15.39
C LEU A 90 1.53 -13.75 -14.79
N MET A 91 0.78 -14.64 -14.15
CA MET A 91 1.36 -15.81 -13.48
C MET A 91 2.06 -16.75 -14.46
N LYS A 92 1.51 -16.95 -15.66
CA LYS A 92 2.12 -17.77 -16.70
C LYS A 92 3.53 -17.27 -17.06
N GLU A 93 3.75 -15.96 -17.09
CA GLU A 93 5.06 -15.38 -17.39
C GLU A 93 5.99 -15.38 -16.16
N MET A 94 5.47 -15.10 -14.98
CA MET A 94 6.27 -14.97 -13.76
C MET A 94 6.64 -16.32 -13.14
N GLN A 95 5.78 -17.33 -13.27
CA GLN A 95 5.94 -18.64 -12.60
C GLN A 95 7.33 -19.27 -12.72
N PRO A 96 8.00 -19.30 -13.88
CA PRO A 96 9.34 -19.89 -14.00
C PRO A 96 10.38 -19.19 -13.11
N VAL A 97 10.31 -17.85 -13.03
CA VAL A 97 11.23 -17.04 -12.21
C VAL A 97 10.90 -17.17 -10.74
N LEU A 98 9.60 -17.09 -10.38
CA LEU A 98 9.14 -17.26 -9.00
C LEU A 98 9.54 -18.63 -8.43
N THR A 99 9.36 -19.69 -9.22
CA THR A 99 9.75 -21.05 -8.81
C THR A 99 11.26 -21.15 -8.58
N ARG A 100 12.07 -20.49 -9.41
CA ARG A 100 13.54 -20.47 -9.25
C ARG A 100 13.94 -19.72 -7.97
N ILE A 101 13.33 -18.56 -7.69
CA ILE A 101 13.63 -17.75 -6.50
C ILE A 101 13.17 -18.43 -5.21
N LEU A 102 11.97 -18.99 -5.21
CA LEU A 102 11.38 -19.62 -4.01
C LEU A 102 11.93 -21.02 -3.77
N GLY A 103 12.33 -21.73 -4.83
CA GLY A 103 12.69 -23.13 -4.78
C GLY A 103 11.45 -24.05 -4.66
N ALA A 104 11.58 -25.29 -5.14
CA ALA A 104 10.49 -26.25 -5.12
C ALA A 104 10.14 -26.77 -3.71
N ALA A 105 11.07 -26.65 -2.76
CA ALA A 105 10.95 -27.23 -1.41
C ALA A 105 10.16 -26.36 -0.41
N SER A 106 9.85 -25.11 -0.74
CA SER A 106 9.17 -24.17 0.17
C SER A 106 8.30 -23.19 -0.61
N PRO A 107 7.27 -23.68 -1.32
CA PRO A 107 6.27 -22.76 -1.87
C PRO A 107 5.60 -22.03 -0.71
N PRO A 108 5.23 -20.75 -0.89
CA PRO A 108 4.44 -20.04 0.11
C PRO A 108 3.08 -20.74 0.28
N GLU A 109 2.43 -20.52 1.43
CA GLU A 109 1.01 -20.83 1.55
C GLU A 109 0.24 -20.17 0.41
N ARG A 110 -0.87 -20.79 0.00
CA ARG A 110 -1.61 -20.36 -1.19
C ARG A 110 -2.08 -18.90 -1.10
N LEU A 111 -2.56 -18.48 0.07
CA LEU A 111 -3.00 -17.13 0.39
C LEU A 111 -2.21 -16.60 1.57
N ALA A 112 -1.92 -15.30 1.58
CA ALA A 112 -1.49 -14.64 2.79
C ALA A 112 -2.65 -14.56 3.80
N PRO A 113 -2.40 -14.53 5.12
CA PRO A 113 -3.46 -14.47 6.13
C PRO A 113 -4.46 -13.32 5.93
N PRO A 114 -4.05 -12.08 5.56
CA PRO A 114 -5.01 -11.02 5.24
C PRO A 114 -5.94 -11.37 4.08
N ASP A 115 -5.41 -11.99 3.02
CA ASP A 115 -6.18 -12.34 1.82
C ASP A 115 -7.20 -13.45 2.13
N ALA A 116 -6.81 -14.42 2.95
CA ALA A 116 -7.72 -15.47 3.41
C ALA A 116 -8.88 -14.90 4.24
N LEU A 117 -8.59 -13.91 5.09
CA LEU A 117 -9.62 -13.20 5.86
C LEU A 117 -10.54 -12.36 4.97
N ALA A 118 -9.99 -11.66 3.99
CA ALA A 118 -10.76 -10.87 3.03
C ALA A 118 -11.71 -11.76 2.19
N LEU A 119 -11.20 -12.88 1.69
CA LEU A 119 -12.01 -13.86 0.95
C LEU A 119 -13.17 -14.38 1.83
N HIS A 120 -12.87 -14.82 3.06
CA HIS A 120 -13.89 -15.30 4.00
C HIS A 120 -14.93 -14.21 4.33
N HIS A 121 -14.48 -12.96 4.54
CA HIS A 121 -15.38 -11.84 4.75
C HIS A 121 -16.34 -11.67 3.57
N LEU A 122 -15.82 -11.59 2.35
CA LEU A 122 -16.62 -11.44 1.14
C LEU A 122 -17.54 -12.63 0.87
N GLU A 123 -17.19 -13.84 1.29
CA GLU A 123 -18.09 -15.01 1.24
C GLU A 123 -19.28 -14.89 2.18
N SER A 124 -19.14 -14.17 3.29
CA SER A 124 -20.12 -14.12 4.39
C SER A 124 -21.01 -12.88 4.39
N ILE A 125 -20.61 -11.76 3.76
CA ILE A 125 -21.40 -10.53 3.76
C ILE A 125 -22.71 -10.68 2.99
N ALA A 126 -23.67 -9.77 3.29
CA ALA A 126 -24.97 -9.77 2.62
C ALA A 126 -24.81 -9.54 1.10
N PRO A 127 -25.69 -10.16 0.26
CA PRO A 127 -25.60 -9.97 -1.20
C PRO A 127 -25.66 -8.50 -1.65
N VAL A 128 -26.41 -7.67 -0.96
CA VAL A 128 -26.56 -6.24 -1.27
C VAL A 128 -25.25 -5.45 -1.08
N ASP A 129 -24.38 -5.91 -0.19
CA ASP A 129 -23.12 -5.24 0.15
C ASP A 129 -21.93 -5.84 -0.65
N PHE A 130 -22.15 -6.94 -1.36
CA PHE A 130 -21.07 -7.71 -1.98
C PHE A 130 -20.30 -6.91 -3.03
N ASP A 131 -20.99 -6.26 -3.97
CA ASP A 131 -20.38 -5.56 -5.08
C ASP A 131 -19.47 -4.43 -4.59
N GLN A 132 -19.97 -3.64 -3.62
CA GLN A 132 -19.18 -2.57 -2.99
C GLN A 132 -18.00 -3.13 -2.19
N GLY A 133 -18.22 -4.21 -1.42
CA GLY A 133 -17.17 -4.87 -0.65
C GLY A 133 -16.06 -5.41 -1.54
N TYR A 134 -16.42 -6.06 -2.65
CA TYR A 134 -15.47 -6.55 -3.64
C TYR A 134 -14.66 -5.42 -4.28
N ALA A 135 -15.30 -4.37 -4.75
CA ALA A 135 -14.62 -3.24 -5.37
C ALA A 135 -13.63 -2.55 -4.40
N MET A 136 -14.03 -2.36 -3.14
CA MET A 136 -13.14 -1.82 -2.10
C MET A 136 -11.95 -2.74 -1.79
N GLN A 137 -12.16 -4.05 -1.75
CA GLN A 137 -11.07 -5.02 -1.58
C GLN A 137 -10.07 -4.90 -2.74
N GLN A 138 -10.55 -4.84 -3.98
CA GLN A 138 -9.70 -4.71 -5.15
C GLN A 138 -8.82 -3.46 -5.12
N ILE A 139 -9.32 -2.33 -4.61
CA ILE A 139 -8.49 -1.12 -4.40
C ILE A 139 -7.35 -1.41 -3.44
N GLY A 140 -7.63 -2.04 -2.30
CA GLY A 140 -6.62 -2.35 -1.29
C GLY A 140 -5.52 -3.28 -1.82
N ASP A 141 -5.92 -4.34 -2.50
CA ASP A 141 -5.01 -5.37 -3.03
C ASP A 141 -4.11 -4.81 -4.14
N HIS A 142 -4.66 -3.99 -5.04
CA HIS A 142 -3.88 -3.36 -6.10
C HIS A 142 -2.95 -2.25 -5.58
N LEU A 143 -3.30 -1.52 -4.51
CA LEU A 143 -2.37 -0.61 -3.84
C LEU A 143 -1.18 -1.34 -3.21
N ALA A 144 -1.43 -2.47 -2.55
CA ALA A 144 -0.37 -3.32 -2.01
C ALA A 144 0.51 -3.89 -3.11
N SER A 145 -0.09 -4.37 -4.19
CA SER A 145 0.61 -4.89 -5.37
C SER A 145 1.47 -3.81 -6.05
N LEU A 146 0.96 -2.59 -6.24
CA LEU A 146 1.75 -1.47 -6.76
C LEU A 146 3.01 -1.23 -5.92
N THR A 147 2.87 -1.21 -4.60
CA THR A 147 4.02 -1.04 -3.69
C THR A 147 5.07 -2.14 -3.90
N ALA A 148 4.65 -3.40 -4.00
CA ALA A 148 5.56 -4.53 -4.22
C ALA A 148 6.25 -4.44 -5.59
N PHE A 149 5.49 -4.20 -6.65
CA PHE A 149 5.99 -4.12 -8.03
C PHE A 149 6.86 -2.88 -8.31
N GLN A 150 6.71 -1.79 -7.53
CA GLN A 150 7.62 -0.65 -7.55
C GLN A 150 8.90 -0.90 -6.74
N THR A 151 8.78 -1.64 -5.63
CA THR A 151 9.92 -1.90 -4.74
C THR A 151 10.94 -2.85 -5.38
N GLU A 152 10.48 -3.87 -6.09
CA GLU A 152 11.34 -4.91 -6.67
C GLU A 152 12.37 -4.37 -7.67
N PRO A 153 12.02 -3.54 -8.67
CA PRO A 153 12.98 -2.99 -9.62
C PRO A 153 14.12 -2.20 -8.98
N ASP A 154 13.82 -1.48 -7.90
CA ASP A 154 14.78 -0.60 -7.23
C ASP A 154 15.68 -1.35 -6.25
N ASN A 155 15.15 -2.37 -5.58
CA ASN A 155 15.79 -2.97 -4.41
C ASN A 155 16.15 -4.47 -4.57
N GLY A 156 15.54 -5.17 -5.54
CA GLY A 156 15.81 -6.57 -5.85
C GLY A 156 17.19 -6.80 -6.47
N ALA A 157 17.64 -8.04 -6.50
CA ALA A 157 18.90 -8.47 -7.12
C ALA A 157 18.68 -9.17 -8.47
N ASP A 158 17.57 -9.87 -8.65
CA ASP A 158 17.33 -10.70 -9.82
C ASP A 158 16.88 -9.88 -11.04
N PRO A 159 17.66 -9.84 -12.13
CA PRO A 159 17.35 -8.99 -13.27
C PRO A 159 16.09 -9.42 -14.03
N GLN A 160 15.75 -10.72 -14.04
CA GLN A 160 14.52 -11.19 -14.70
C GLN A 160 13.29 -10.83 -13.90
N LEU A 161 13.37 -10.95 -12.56
CA LEU A 161 12.26 -10.57 -11.67
C LEU A 161 11.97 -9.07 -11.75
N LYS A 162 13.05 -8.25 -11.73
CA LYS A 162 12.95 -6.79 -11.92
C LYS A 162 12.32 -6.42 -13.27
N ALA A 163 12.73 -7.07 -14.34
CA ALA A 163 12.17 -6.81 -15.68
C ALA A 163 10.68 -7.18 -15.76
N LEU A 164 10.28 -8.30 -15.15
CA LEU A 164 8.87 -8.72 -15.08
C LEU A 164 8.04 -7.77 -14.21
N ALA A 165 8.57 -7.32 -13.08
CA ALA A 165 7.89 -6.34 -12.23
C ALA A 165 7.63 -5.03 -12.99
N LEU A 166 8.64 -4.49 -13.69
CA LEU A 166 8.47 -3.29 -14.52
C LEU A 166 7.47 -3.51 -15.67
N LYS A 167 7.49 -4.68 -16.29
CA LYS A 167 6.58 -5.00 -17.40
C LYS A 167 5.12 -4.96 -16.98
N TRP A 168 4.82 -5.53 -15.79
CA TRP A 168 3.43 -5.68 -15.32
C TRP A 168 2.91 -4.50 -14.50
N LEU A 169 3.80 -3.61 -14.05
CA LEU A 169 3.42 -2.43 -13.26
C LEU A 169 2.31 -1.57 -13.90
N PRO A 170 2.33 -1.25 -15.21
CA PRO A 170 1.24 -0.50 -15.85
C PRO A 170 -0.12 -1.22 -15.81
N SER A 171 -0.14 -2.55 -15.92
CA SER A 171 -1.39 -3.33 -15.83
C SER A 171 -1.98 -3.28 -14.44
N ILE A 172 -1.13 -3.41 -13.40
CA ILE A 172 -1.56 -3.32 -12.01
C ILE A 172 -2.12 -1.93 -11.70
N GLN A 173 -1.50 -0.87 -12.24
CA GLN A 173 -2.01 0.48 -12.11
C GLN A 173 -3.38 0.62 -12.79
N ALA A 174 -3.53 0.11 -14.01
CA ALA A 174 -4.81 0.14 -14.72
C ALA A 174 -5.91 -0.64 -13.98
N HIS A 175 -5.57 -1.77 -13.31
CA HIS A 175 -6.52 -2.51 -12.49
C HIS A 175 -7.01 -1.68 -11.30
N LEU A 176 -6.10 -0.95 -10.63
CA LEU A 176 -6.47 -0.05 -9.53
C LEU A 176 -7.42 1.06 -10.01
N GLU A 177 -7.11 1.70 -11.14
CA GLU A 177 -7.95 2.74 -11.72
C GLU A 177 -9.35 2.21 -12.04
N LEU A 178 -9.44 1.02 -12.66
CA LEU A 178 -10.71 0.35 -12.94
C LEU A 178 -11.47 -0.03 -11.65
N ALA A 179 -10.77 -0.43 -10.58
CA ALA A 179 -11.41 -0.73 -9.30
C ALA A 179 -12.00 0.53 -8.64
N VAL A 180 -11.30 1.66 -8.73
CA VAL A 180 -11.80 2.97 -8.29
C VAL A 180 -13.04 3.37 -9.09
N ASP A 181 -12.97 3.27 -10.42
CA ASP A 181 -14.11 3.58 -11.30
C ASP A 181 -15.30 2.66 -10.99
N LEU A 182 -15.06 1.38 -10.73
CA LEU A 182 -16.10 0.43 -10.36
C LEU A 182 -16.88 0.89 -9.13
N THR A 183 -16.21 1.39 -8.07
CA THR A 183 -16.89 1.89 -6.87
C THR A 183 -17.83 3.05 -7.17
N GLN A 184 -17.53 3.87 -8.15
CA GLN A 184 -18.38 5.01 -8.54
C GLN A 184 -19.63 4.57 -9.30
N HIS A 185 -19.53 3.50 -10.10
CA HIS A 185 -20.63 3.01 -10.93
C HIS A 185 -21.63 2.14 -10.17
N ILE A 186 -21.15 1.26 -9.28
CA ILE A 186 -22.01 0.39 -8.47
C ILE A 186 -22.61 1.09 -7.25
N GLY A 187 -21.98 2.19 -6.80
CA GLY A 187 -22.42 2.98 -5.65
C GLY A 187 -23.40 4.07 -5.99
N GLY A 188 -24.47 3.86 -6.76
CA GLY A 188 -25.48 4.87 -7.08
C GLY A 188 -26.07 5.65 -5.90
N ALA A 189 -25.64 5.37 -4.66
CA ALA A 189 -25.79 6.17 -3.46
C ALA A 189 -24.42 6.21 -2.76
N SER A 190 -23.66 7.30 -2.93
CA SER A 190 -22.45 7.55 -2.12
C SER A 190 -22.81 7.44 -0.64
N PRO A 191 -22.14 6.58 0.15
CA PRO A 191 -22.35 6.54 1.61
C PRO A 191 -21.90 7.83 2.29
N PHE A 192 -21.27 8.75 1.56
CA PHE A 192 -20.79 10.06 2.01
C PHE A 192 -21.62 11.24 1.45
N LYS A 193 -22.92 11.05 1.15
CA LYS A 193 -23.79 12.21 1.00
C LYS A 193 -23.91 12.86 2.36
N SER A 194 -23.15 13.94 2.56
CA SER A 194 -23.25 14.87 3.68
C SER A 194 -24.70 15.28 3.90
N HIS A 195 -25.21 15.01 5.08
CA HIS A 195 -26.40 15.64 5.63
C HIS A 195 -26.06 17.06 6.11
#